data_521239e149472c2fdab95ad931857e79
#
_entry.id   521239e149472c2fdab95ad931857e79
#
_cell.length_a   1.000
_cell.length_b   1.000
_cell.length_c   1.000
_cell.angle_alpha   90.00
_cell.angle_beta   90.00
_cell.angle_gamma   90.00
#
_symmetry.space_group_name_H-M   'P 1'
#
loop_
_entity.id
_entity.type
_entity.pdbx_description
1 polymer ?
#
loop_
_entity_poly.entity_id
_entity_poly.type
_entity_poly.pdbx_seq_one_letter_code
_entity_poly.pdbx_strand_id
1 'polypeptide(L)'
;SYQVGVWRALTELGWNPQIITGTSVGSLNGAMFALDLYETARDMWTSIRSQDVMELPEETRNLTELHQFLRDVVRAGGMDVTPLEEIVERVLDEDALRASPIRFGLVTVEKRGLKPRELPLEEIPKGKVKDYLLASAACFPALRAKQIDGVQFLDGGYRDNMPTALAQKMGAEELVCVDLEGVGITLPNRTGLPTTMVRSYWELGDILHFDPDTARRNIELGYYDTLRA
;
A
#
# COMPACT_ATOMS: atom_id res chain seq x y z
N SER A 1 -7.62 -3.97 -2.33
CA SER A 1 -8.62 -5.04 -2.31
C SER A 1 -8.04 -6.39 -2.74
N TYR A 2 -7.37 -6.53 -3.90
CA TYR A 2 -6.80 -7.79 -4.40
C TYR A 2 -5.95 -8.55 -3.36
N GLN A 3 -5.06 -7.84 -2.65
CA GLN A 3 -4.20 -8.41 -1.59
C GLN A 3 -5.00 -9.00 -0.41
N VAL A 4 -6.22 -8.53 -0.16
CA VAL A 4 -7.10 -9.11 0.87
C VAL A 4 -7.57 -10.51 0.47
N GLY A 5 -7.86 -10.71 -0.81
CA GLY A 5 -8.17 -12.04 -1.36
C GLY A 5 -6.96 -12.99 -1.28
N VAL A 6 -5.78 -12.48 -1.60
CA VAL A 6 -4.51 -13.23 -1.43
C VAL A 6 -4.33 -13.64 0.03
N TRP A 7 -4.51 -12.71 0.97
CA TRP A 7 -4.41 -12.99 2.40
C TRP A 7 -5.35 -14.13 2.83
N ARG A 8 -6.63 -14.07 2.42
CA ARG A 8 -7.59 -15.13 2.69
C ARG A 8 -7.10 -16.50 2.19
N ALA A 9 -6.67 -16.58 0.93
CA ALA A 9 -6.20 -17.84 0.36
C ALA A 9 -4.95 -18.39 1.07
N LEU A 10 -3.97 -17.55 1.37
CA LEU A 10 -2.78 -17.95 2.11
C LEU A 10 -3.13 -18.51 3.50
N THR A 11 -4.06 -17.86 4.21
CA THR A 11 -4.54 -18.33 5.51
C THR A 11 -5.23 -19.69 5.40
N GLU A 12 -6.11 -19.87 4.42
CA GLU A 12 -6.80 -21.15 4.16
C GLU A 12 -5.84 -22.27 3.75
N LEU A 13 -4.74 -21.94 3.05
CA LEU A 13 -3.66 -22.87 2.72
C LEU A 13 -2.74 -23.18 3.90
N GLY A 14 -2.92 -22.53 5.05
CA GLY A 14 -2.05 -22.68 6.22
C GLY A 14 -0.69 -22.01 6.06
N TRP A 15 -0.51 -21.11 5.08
CA TRP A 15 0.72 -20.36 4.89
C TRP A 15 0.70 -19.09 5.75
N ASN A 16 1.55 -19.06 6.77
CA ASN A 16 1.60 -17.97 7.74
C ASN A 16 2.93 -17.23 7.62
N PRO A 17 2.95 -16.01 7.09
CA PRO A 17 4.17 -15.23 6.94
C PRO A 17 4.73 -14.83 8.31
N GLN A 18 6.05 -14.90 8.48
CA GLN A 18 6.76 -14.34 9.62
C GLN A 18 7.22 -12.90 9.35
N ILE A 19 7.27 -12.50 8.08
CA ILE A 19 7.72 -11.19 7.63
C ILE A 19 6.76 -10.69 6.55
N ILE A 20 6.32 -9.45 6.67
CA ILE A 20 5.54 -8.76 5.65
C ILE A 20 6.27 -7.46 5.30
N THR A 21 6.53 -7.27 4.01
CA THR A 21 7.05 -6.00 3.50
C THR A 21 6.11 -5.45 2.44
N GLY A 22 5.93 -4.14 2.41
CA GLY A 22 5.02 -3.51 1.48
C GLY A 22 5.40 -2.09 1.09
N THR A 23 4.84 -1.66 -0.04
CA THR A 23 4.96 -0.30 -0.56
C THR A 23 3.57 0.24 -0.81
N SER A 24 3.34 1.54 -0.52
CA SER A 24 2.06 2.21 -0.77
C SER A 24 0.88 1.46 -0.13
N VAL A 25 -0.16 1.18 -0.89
CA VAL A 25 -1.30 0.37 -0.42
C VAL A 25 -0.88 -1.01 0.11
N GLY A 26 0.24 -1.55 -0.38
CA GLY A 26 0.83 -2.80 0.11
C GLY A 26 1.35 -2.67 1.54
N SER A 27 1.85 -1.51 1.95
CA SER A 27 2.25 -1.26 3.34
C SER A 27 1.03 -1.14 4.27
N LEU A 28 -0.05 -0.49 3.81
CA LEU A 28 -1.30 -0.36 4.57
C LEU A 28 -1.96 -1.74 4.81
N ASN A 29 -2.13 -2.52 3.74
CA ASN A 29 -2.67 -3.88 3.84
C ASN A 29 -1.75 -4.80 4.65
N GLY A 30 -0.43 -4.67 4.48
CA GLY A 30 0.56 -5.44 5.23
C GLY A 30 0.52 -5.18 6.73
N ALA A 31 0.33 -3.93 7.15
CA ALA A 31 0.13 -3.58 8.56
C ALA A 31 -1.16 -4.20 9.12
N MET A 32 -2.26 -4.14 8.36
CA MET A 32 -3.53 -4.77 8.76
C MET A 32 -3.39 -6.29 8.85
N PHE A 33 -2.65 -6.92 7.93
CA PHE A 33 -2.35 -8.36 7.97
C PHE A 33 -1.54 -8.71 9.23
N ALA A 34 -0.49 -7.94 9.53
CA ALA A 34 0.32 -8.16 10.72
C ALA A 34 -0.46 -7.98 12.04
N LEU A 35 -1.55 -7.21 12.00
CA LEU A 35 -2.50 -7.00 13.12
C LEU A 35 -3.65 -8.02 13.15
N ASP A 36 -3.69 -8.98 12.22
CA ASP A 36 -4.78 -9.94 12.04
C ASP A 36 -6.18 -9.30 11.86
N LEU A 37 -6.25 -8.18 11.14
CA LEU A 37 -7.45 -7.39 10.90
C LEU A 37 -8.13 -7.73 9.56
N TYR A 38 -8.26 -9.02 9.23
CA TYR A 38 -8.82 -9.46 7.94
C TYR A 38 -10.23 -8.90 7.68
N GLU A 39 -11.14 -9.08 8.62
CA GLU A 39 -12.53 -8.63 8.48
C GLU A 39 -12.61 -7.10 8.31
N THR A 40 -11.82 -6.37 9.08
CA THR A 40 -11.71 -4.90 8.95
C THR A 40 -11.19 -4.50 7.59
N ALA A 41 -10.16 -5.17 7.07
CA ALA A 41 -9.62 -4.90 5.73
C ALA A 41 -10.63 -5.18 4.64
N ARG A 42 -11.33 -6.31 4.71
CA ARG A 42 -12.38 -6.69 3.76
C ARG A 42 -13.51 -5.65 3.76
N ASP A 43 -14.04 -5.34 4.93
CA ASP A 43 -15.18 -4.42 5.07
C ASP A 43 -14.81 -3.00 4.64
N MET A 44 -13.62 -2.54 4.98
CA MET A 44 -13.08 -1.27 4.50
C MET A 44 -13.02 -1.24 2.96
N TRP A 45 -12.37 -2.20 2.33
CA TRP A 45 -12.24 -2.22 0.87
C TRP A 45 -13.58 -2.36 0.15
N THR A 46 -14.54 -3.09 0.70
CA THR A 46 -15.86 -3.30 0.09
C THR A 46 -16.85 -2.17 0.38
N SER A 47 -16.48 -1.18 1.16
CA SER A 47 -17.31 0.00 1.46
C SER A 47 -16.69 1.32 1.00
N ILE A 48 -15.35 1.42 0.92
CA ILE A 48 -14.62 2.65 0.61
C ILE A 48 -14.92 3.15 -0.80
N ARG A 49 -15.05 4.46 -0.93
CA ARG A 49 -15.21 5.20 -2.19
C ARG A 49 -14.11 6.23 -2.35
N SER A 50 -13.88 6.70 -3.55
CA SER A 50 -12.82 7.68 -3.83
C SER A 50 -12.93 8.94 -2.97
N GLN A 51 -14.14 9.41 -2.70
CA GLN A 51 -14.39 10.56 -1.83
C GLN A 51 -14.03 10.35 -0.35
N ASP A 52 -13.92 9.07 0.09
CA ASP A 52 -13.56 8.72 1.46
C ASP A 52 -12.04 8.70 1.65
N VAL A 53 -11.26 8.82 0.58
CA VAL A 53 -9.79 8.78 0.58
C VAL A 53 -9.19 10.13 0.24
N MET A 54 -9.84 10.90 -0.62
CA MET A 54 -9.35 12.17 -1.13
C MET A 54 -10.48 13.13 -1.45
N GLU A 55 -10.23 14.42 -1.31
CA GLU A 55 -11.17 15.45 -1.75
C GLU A 55 -11.20 15.50 -3.28
N LEU A 56 -12.30 15.02 -3.86
CA LEU A 56 -12.57 15.13 -5.28
C LEU A 56 -13.48 16.34 -5.55
N PRO A 57 -13.30 17.06 -6.69
CA PRO A 57 -14.23 18.12 -7.07
C PRO A 57 -15.61 17.53 -7.38
N GLU A 58 -16.65 18.27 -6.99
CA GLU A 58 -18.01 17.99 -7.42
C GLU A 58 -18.07 18.07 -8.96
N GLU A 59 -18.24 16.90 -9.61
CA GLU A 59 -18.43 16.68 -11.05
C GLU A 59 -17.55 17.50 -12.00
N THR A 60 -16.46 16.94 -12.49
CA THR A 60 -15.78 17.42 -13.70
C THR A 60 -16.63 17.07 -14.92
N ARG A 61 -17.30 18.07 -15.52
CA ARG A 61 -18.26 17.89 -16.63
C ARG A 61 -17.61 17.73 -18.01
N ASN A 62 -16.32 18.05 -18.14
CA ASN A 62 -15.61 17.97 -19.42
C ASN A 62 -14.09 17.86 -19.27
N LEU A 63 -13.40 17.47 -20.37
CA LEU A 63 -11.93 17.28 -20.39
C LEU A 63 -11.15 18.56 -20.03
N THR A 64 -11.68 19.74 -20.29
CA THR A 64 -11.01 21.00 -19.98
C THR A 64 -11.01 21.25 -18.48
N GLU A 65 -12.12 20.99 -17.81
CA GLU A 65 -12.22 21.08 -16.34
C GLU A 65 -11.32 20.06 -15.67
N LEU A 66 -11.25 18.82 -16.18
CA LEU A 66 -10.33 17.80 -15.68
C LEU A 66 -8.86 18.26 -15.81
N HIS A 67 -8.45 18.82 -16.96
CA HIS A 67 -7.10 19.35 -17.16
C HIS A 67 -6.80 20.54 -16.23
N GLN A 68 -7.79 21.38 -15.96
CA GLN A 68 -7.63 22.50 -15.05
C GLN A 68 -7.49 22.01 -13.62
N PHE A 69 -8.34 21.09 -13.19
CA PHE A 69 -8.26 20.44 -11.87
C PHE A 69 -6.90 19.78 -11.64
N LEU A 70 -6.42 18.96 -12.58
CA LEU A 70 -5.10 18.32 -12.44
C LEU A 70 -3.96 19.34 -12.30
N ARG A 71 -4.02 20.46 -13.04
CA ARG A 71 -3.04 21.54 -12.91
C ARG A 71 -3.11 22.21 -11.54
N ASP A 72 -4.32 22.41 -11.02
CA ASP A 72 -4.52 23.06 -9.73
C ASP A 72 -4.09 22.14 -8.58
N VAL A 73 -4.36 20.83 -8.67
CA VAL A 73 -3.83 19.80 -7.77
C VAL A 73 -2.30 19.82 -7.74
N VAL A 74 -1.65 19.84 -8.91
CA VAL A 74 -0.18 19.90 -8.99
C VAL A 74 0.35 21.21 -8.39
N ARG A 75 -0.31 22.35 -8.64
CA ARG A 75 0.08 23.65 -8.05
C ARG A 75 -0.11 23.71 -6.54
N ALA A 76 -1.17 23.07 -6.03
CA ALA A 76 -1.43 22.94 -4.59
C ALA A 76 -0.50 21.93 -3.90
N GLY A 77 0.34 21.21 -4.67
CA GLY A 77 1.26 20.21 -4.13
C GLY A 77 0.62 18.86 -3.83
N GLY A 78 -0.51 18.54 -4.46
CA GLY A 78 -1.28 17.31 -4.30
C GLY A 78 -2.62 17.52 -3.60
N MET A 79 -3.52 16.52 -3.74
CA MET A 79 -4.80 16.49 -3.03
C MET A 79 -4.60 16.30 -1.53
N ASP A 80 -5.57 16.78 -0.75
CA ASP A 80 -5.60 16.55 0.68
C ASP A 80 -5.82 15.07 1.00
N VAL A 81 -5.10 14.56 1.98
CA VAL A 81 -5.13 13.15 2.40
C VAL A 81 -5.68 12.96 3.81
N THR A 82 -6.27 14.00 4.39
CA THR A 82 -6.88 13.94 5.73
C THR A 82 -7.85 12.76 5.86
N PRO A 83 -8.72 12.45 4.89
CA PRO A 83 -9.60 11.27 4.98
C PRO A 83 -8.83 9.95 5.10
N LEU A 84 -7.73 9.80 4.34
CA LEU A 84 -6.86 8.62 4.46
C LEU A 84 -6.16 8.57 5.83
N GLU A 85 -5.72 9.72 6.34
CA GLU A 85 -5.11 9.82 7.67
C GLU A 85 -6.07 9.35 8.77
N GLU A 86 -7.34 9.72 8.68
CA GLU A 86 -8.40 9.30 9.62
C GLU A 86 -8.67 7.79 9.54
N ILE A 87 -8.65 7.21 8.33
CA ILE A 87 -8.80 5.77 8.15
C ILE A 87 -7.64 5.03 8.82
N VAL A 88 -6.40 5.45 8.55
CA VAL A 88 -5.21 4.83 9.12
C VAL A 88 -5.20 4.96 10.65
N GLU A 89 -5.57 6.12 11.19
CA GLU A 89 -5.64 6.36 12.64
C GLU A 89 -6.66 5.46 13.35
N ARG A 90 -7.79 5.20 12.69
CA ARG A 90 -8.86 4.34 13.24
C ARG A 90 -8.47 2.86 13.28
N VAL A 91 -7.62 2.42 12.34
CA VAL A 91 -7.30 1.00 12.13
C VAL A 91 -5.96 0.62 12.78
N LEU A 92 -4.99 1.55 12.81
CA LEU A 92 -3.64 1.28 13.26
C LEU A 92 -3.53 1.34 14.78
N ASP A 93 -3.22 0.21 15.39
CA ASP A 93 -2.67 0.13 16.75
C ASP A 93 -1.15 -0.11 16.64
N GLU A 94 -0.35 0.94 16.87
CA GLU A 94 1.11 0.84 16.75
C GLU A 94 1.72 -0.09 17.79
N ASP A 95 1.22 -0.07 19.03
CA ASP A 95 1.76 -0.93 20.10
C ASP A 95 1.44 -2.41 19.81
N ALA A 96 0.23 -2.71 19.30
CA ALA A 96 -0.13 -4.05 18.86
C ALA A 96 0.70 -4.49 17.65
N LEU A 97 0.93 -3.61 16.66
CA LEU A 97 1.77 -3.92 15.50
C LEU A 97 3.22 -4.24 15.91
N ARG A 98 3.77 -3.49 16.87
CA ARG A 98 5.11 -3.75 17.42
C ARG A 98 5.19 -5.05 18.24
N ALA A 99 4.08 -5.46 18.83
CA ALA A 99 3.96 -6.71 19.57
C ALA A 99 3.58 -7.93 18.71
N SER A 100 3.26 -7.70 17.44
CA SER A 100 2.88 -8.76 16.50
C SER A 100 4.00 -9.80 16.34
N PRO A 101 3.67 -11.10 16.23
CA PRO A 101 4.65 -12.11 15.86
C PRO A 101 5.14 -11.97 14.42
N ILE A 102 4.42 -11.22 13.59
CA ILE A 102 4.77 -10.94 12.19
C ILE A 102 5.62 -9.67 12.15
N ARG A 103 6.85 -9.79 11.68
CA ARG A 103 7.73 -8.64 11.47
C ARG A 103 7.27 -7.85 10.26
N PHE A 104 7.19 -6.55 10.40
CA PHE A 104 6.69 -5.64 9.37
C PHE A 104 7.77 -4.70 8.86
N GLY A 105 7.74 -4.39 7.57
CA GLY A 105 8.60 -3.38 6.97
C GLY A 105 7.91 -2.66 5.80
N LEU A 106 8.31 -1.43 5.55
CA LEU A 106 7.77 -0.62 4.46
C LEU A 106 8.84 0.14 3.69
N VAL A 107 8.46 0.60 2.49
CA VAL A 107 9.32 1.47 1.66
C VAL A 107 8.64 2.81 1.45
N THR A 108 9.40 3.88 1.60
CA THR A 108 9.06 5.24 1.19
C THR A 108 10.28 5.90 0.55
N VAL A 109 10.11 7.11 0.01
CA VAL A 109 11.19 7.80 -0.71
C VAL A 109 11.32 9.23 -0.20
N GLU A 110 12.52 9.63 0.22
CA GLU A 110 12.80 11.05 0.47
C GLU A 110 12.70 11.83 -0.84
N LYS A 111 11.84 12.86 -0.88
CA LYS A 111 11.59 13.67 -2.08
C LYS A 111 12.86 14.31 -2.60
N ARG A 112 13.73 14.81 -1.70
CA ARG A 112 15.00 15.40 -2.07
C ARG A 112 15.99 14.30 -2.48
N GLY A 113 16.30 14.24 -3.76
CA GLY A 113 17.23 13.27 -4.33
C GLY A 113 16.61 11.90 -4.60
N LEU A 114 15.29 11.72 -4.39
CA LEU A 114 14.55 10.46 -4.59
C LEU A 114 15.25 9.27 -3.92
N LYS A 115 15.66 9.46 -2.66
CA LYS A 115 16.41 8.46 -1.90
C LYS A 115 15.47 7.44 -1.28
N PRO A 116 15.56 6.15 -1.60
CA PRO A 116 14.72 5.13 -0.99
C PRO A 116 15.02 4.98 0.50
N ARG A 117 13.97 4.71 1.26
CA ARG A 117 14.02 4.38 2.68
C ARG A 117 13.28 3.06 2.87
N GLU A 118 14.04 2.01 3.02
CA GLU A 118 13.58 0.66 3.36
C GLU A 118 13.63 0.53 4.88
N LEU A 119 12.47 0.48 5.51
CA LEU A 119 12.34 0.62 6.95
C LEU A 119 11.66 -0.62 7.56
N PRO A 120 12.44 -1.52 8.19
CA PRO A 120 11.86 -2.44 9.17
C PRO A 120 11.19 -1.65 10.29
N LEU A 121 10.12 -2.19 10.89
CA LEU A 121 9.33 -1.52 11.92
C LEU A 121 10.18 -1.04 13.11
N GLU A 122 11.20 -1.81 13.46
CA GLU A 122 12.13 -1.50 14.55
C GLU A 122 13.02 -0.25 14.27
N GLU A 123 13.20 0.11 13.00
CA GLU A 123 13.91 1.31 12.59
C GLU A 123 13.01 2.57 12.57
N ILE A 124 11.68 2.39 12.68
CA ILE A 124 10.72 3.50 12.75
C ILE A 124 10.56 3.97 14.19
N PRO A 125 10.80 5.26 14.50
CA PRO A 125 10.62 5.79 15.85
C PRO A 125 9.20 5.55 16.39
N LYS A 126 9.08 5.26 17.68
CA LYS A 126 7.78 5.06 18.34
C LYS A 126 6.92 6.32 18.18
N GLY A 127 5.64 6.13 17.85
CA GLY A 127 4.68 7.19 17.57
C GLY A 127 4.73 7.72 16.13
N LYS A 128 5.57 7.14 15.25
CA LYS A 128 5.74 7.59 13.84
C LYS A 128 5.26 6.57 12.80
N VAL A 129 4.77 5.41 13.18
CA VAL A 129 4.38 4.36 12.22
C VAL A 129 3.28 4.86 11.29
N LYS A 130 2.26 5.57 11.83
CA LYS A 130 1.21 6.20 11.02
C LYS A 130 1.81 7.14 9.97
N ASP A 131 2.73 8.01 10.37
CA ASP A 131 3.35 8.98 9.46
C ASP A 131 4.10 8.27 8.32
N TYR A 132 4.84 7.20 8.61
CA TYR A 132 5.58 6.45 7.60
C TYR A 132 4.70 5.59 6.70
N LEU A 133 3.57 5.05 7.19
CA LEU A 133 2.56 4.39 6.35
C LEU A 133 1.95 5.37 5.35
N LEU A 134 1.57 6.57 5.81
CA LEU A 134 1.06 7.64 4.94
C LEU A 134 2.13 8.14 3.96
N ALA A 135 3.39 8.23 4.40
CA ALA A 135 4.51 8.56 3.52
C ALA A 135 4.71 7.51 2.43
N SER A 136 4.61 6.22 2.78
CA SER A 136 4.69 5.12 1.82
C SER A 136 3.59 5.19 0.75
N ALA A 137 2.41 5.72 1.09
CA ALA A 137 1.26 5.87 0.21
C ALA A 137 1.10 7.29 -0.39
N ALA A 138 2.08 8.18 -0.22
CA ALA A 138 2.04 9.56 -0.72
C ALA A 138 2.32 9.64 -2.22
N CYS A 139 1.38 9.20 -3.06
CA CYS A 139 1.47 9.14 -4.52
C CYS A 139 1.40 10.53 -5.15
N PHE A 140 2.48 11.32 -4.99
CA PHE A 140 2.61 12.66 -5.59
C PHE A 140 2.67 12.55 -7.14
N PRO A 141 2.12 13.49 -7.93
CA PRO A 141 1.46 14.72 -7.50
C PRO A 141 -0.03 14.57 -7.17
N ALA A 142 -0.60 13.37 -7.30
CA ALA A 142 -2.01 13.16 -7.00
C ALA A 142 -2.29 13.40 -5.51
N LEU A 143 -1.50 12.80 -4.63
CA LEU A 143 -1.56 13.01 -3.19
C LEU A 143 -0.36 13.85 -2.71
N ARG A 144 -0.55 14.62 -1.63
CA ARG A 144 0.53 15.45 -1.07
C ARG A 144 1.68 14.60 -0.54
N ALA A 145 2.92 15.12 -0.72
CA ALA A 145 4.07 14.57 -0.05
C ALA A 145 3.90 14.66 1.48
N LYS A 146 4.18 13.57 2.20
CA LYS A 146 4.12 13.56 3.66
C LYS A 146 5.37 14.20 4.25
N GLN A 147 5.19 15.11 5.21
CA GLN A 147 6.31 15.71 5.94
C GLN A 147 6.47 15.01 7.29
N ILE A 148 7.69 14.52 7.55
CA ILE A 148 8.08 13.90 8.82
C ILE A 148 9.37 14.55 9.28
N ASP A 149 9.37 15.18 10.44
CA ASP A 149 10.53 15.82 11.07
C ASP A 149 11.34 16.73 10.10
N GLY A 150 10.62 17.53 9.30
CA GLY A 150 11.21 18.46 8.34
C GLY A 150 11.62 17.86 6.99
N VAL A 151 11.55 16.55 6.82
CA VAL A 151 11.83 15.86 5.56
C VAL A 151 10.53 15.54 4.83
N GLN A 152 10.48 15.80 3.52
CA GLN A 152 9.36 15.41 2.66
C GLN A 152 9.57 14.03 2.07
N PHE A 153 8.53 13.20 2.16
CA PHE A 153 8.49 11.83 1.65
C PHE A 153 7.44 11.66 0.56
N LEU A 154 7.73 10.76 -0.35
CA LEU A 154 6.87 10.33 -1.45
C LEU A 154 6.59 8.83 -1.33
N ASP A 155 5.61 8.36 -2.11
CA ASP A 155 5.28 6.95 -2.26
C ASP A 155 6.54 6.11 -2.56
N GLY A 156 6.63 4.94 -1.93
CA GLY A 156 7.73 4.01 -2.14
C GLY A 156 7.85 3.51 -3.57
N GLY A 157 6.73 3.48 -4.32
CA GLY A 157 6.66 3.09 -5.72
C GLY A 157 7.50 3.94 -6.68
N TYR A 158 7.96 5.12 -6.25
CA TYR A 158 8.98 5.87 -6.99
C TYR A 158 10.33 5.12 -7.08
N ARG A 159 10.54 4.09 -6.27
CA ARG A 159 11.79 3.32 -6.26
C ARG A 159 11.59 1.82 -6.26
N ASP A 160 10.61 1.30 -5.51
CA ASP A 160 10.35 -0.14 -5.50
C ASP A 160 8.93 -0.45 -5.02
N ASN A 161 8.11 -0.99 -5.92
CA ASN A 161 6.75 -1.45 -5.61
C ASN A 161 6.72 -2.85 -4.96
N MET A 162 7.83 -3.60 -5.02
CA MET A 162 7.88 -4.97 -4.53
C MET A 162 9.18 -5.22 -3.75
N PRO A 163 9.22 -4.82 -2.46
CA PRO A 163 10.44 -4.72 -1.67
C PRO A 163 10.98 -6.09 -1.21
N THR A 164 11.35 -6.95 -2.16
CA THR A 164 11.90 -8.29 -1.90
C THR A 164 13.26 -8.23 -1.20
N ALA A 165 14.08 -7.22 -1.53
CA ALA A 165 15.37 -7.00 -0.89
C ALA A 165 15.20 -6.66 0.60
N LEU A 166 14.19 -5.85 0.96
CA LEU A 166 13.86 -5.57 2.35
C LEU A 166 13.43 -6.84 3.10
N ALA A 167 12.56 -7.67 2.49
CA ALA A 167 12.15 -8.93 3.09
C ALA A 167 13.36 -9.84 3.37
N GLN A 168 14.29 -9.97 2.41
CA GLN A 168 15.51 -10.73 2.60
C GLN A 168 16.41 -10.14 3.71
N LYS A 169 16.60 -8.81 3.74
CA LYS A 169 17.33 -8.11 4.82
C LYS A 169 16.71 -8.41 6.19
N MET A 170 15.40 -8.53 6.27
CA MET A 170 14.67 -8.89 7.49
C MET A 170 14.74 -10.39 7.83
N GLY A 171 15.33 -11.22 6.98
CA GLY A 171 15.56 -12.63 7.25
C GLY A 171 14.55 -13.59 6.58
N ALA A 172 13.85 -13.16 5.53
CA ALA A 172 13.01 -14.05 4.74
C ALA A 172 13.85 -15.12 4.03
N GLU A 173 13.38 -16.36 4.03
CA GLU A 173 14.00 -17.51 3.37
C GLU A 173 13.20 -17.96 2.13
N GLU A 174 11.94 -17.55 2.05
CA GLU A 174 11.01 -17.79 0.94
C GLU A 174 10.11 -16.56 0.75
N LEU A 175 9.64 -16.33 -0.46
CA LEU A 175 8.83 -15.15 -0.79
C LEU A 175 7.51 -15.57 -1.47
N VAL A 176 6.42 -14.96 -1.01
CA VAL A 176 5.20 -14.82 -1.79
C VAL A 176 5.06 -13.35 -2.17
N CYS A 177 5.20 -13.06 -3.46
CA CYS A 177 5.14 -11.72 -4.01
C CYS A 177 3.78 -11.47 -4.65
N VAL A 178 3.11 -10.39 -4.22
CA VAL A 178 1.80 -10.01 -4.77
C VAL A 178 1.97 -8.78 -5.64
N ASP A 179 1.90 -8.98 -6.96
CA ASP A 179 2.05 -7.91 -7.94
C ASP A 179 0.68 -7.36 -8.36
N LEU A 180 0.47 -6.07 -8.11
CA LEU A 180 -0.74 -5.35 -8.52
C LEU A 180 -0.59 -4.67 -9.89
N GLU A 181 0.58 -4.80 -10.53
CA GLU A 181 0.95 -4.06 -11.75
C GLU A 181 0.71 -2.54 -11.61
N GLY A 182 0.88 -2.03 -10.39
CA GLY A 182 0.65 -0.63 -10.05
C GLY A 182 1.67 0.30 -10.70
N VAL A 183 1.27 1.57 -10.80
CA VAL A 183 2.15 2.63 -11.32
C VAL A 183 3.38 2.78 -10.42
N GLY A 184 4.56 2.83 -11.04
CA GLY A 184 5.83 2.98 -10.33
C GLY A 184 6.92 2.05 -10.84
N ILE A 185 7.96 1.91 -10.06
CA ILE A 185 9.10 1.04 -10.36
C ILE A 185 8.98 -0.24 -9.57
N THR A 186 8.99 -1.37 -10.25
CA THR A 186 9.15 -2.69 -9.61
C THR A 186 10.55 -3.18 -9.93
N LEU A 187 11.38 -3.30 -8.89
CA LEU A 187 12.74 -3.82 -9.07
C LEU A 187 12.72 -5.32 -9.32
N PRO A 188 13.62 -5.83 -10.17
CA PRO A 188 13.76 -7.28 -10.34
C PRO A 188 14.11 -7.95 -9.03
N ASN A 189 13.46 -9.06 -8.71
CA ASN A 189 13.85 -9.91 -7.57
C ASN A 189 15.26 -10.48 -7.80
N ARG A 190 16.22 -10.06 -7.00
CA ARG A 190 17.60 -10.50 -7.02
C ARG A 190 18.01 -11.25 -5.75
N THR A 191 17.05 -11.61 -4.92
CA THR A 191 17.33 -12.28 -3.65
C THR A 191 17.86 -13.71 -3.82
N GLY A 192 17.52 -14.37 -4.92
CA GLY A 192 17.81 -15.78 -5.12
C GLY A 192 16.96 -16.73 -4.27
N LEU A 193 15.99 -16.20 -3.52
CA LEU A 193 15.10 -16.99 -2.68
C LEU A 193 14.00 -17.68 -3.51
N PRO A 194 13.52 -18.87 -3.08
CA PRO A 194 12.30 -19.44 -3.64
C PRO A 194 11.17 -18.40 -3.61
N THR A 195 10.51 -18.21 -4.73
CA THR A 195 9.53 -17.14 -4.90
C THR A 195 8.31 -17.62 -5.64
N THR A 196 7.15 -17.52 -4.99
CA THR A 196 5.84 -17.65 -5.64
C THR A 196 5.33 -16.26 -6.01
N MET A 197 4.95 -16.08 -7.28
CA MET A 197 4.42 -14.83 -7.78
C MET A 197 2.91 -14.93 -7.95
N VAL A 198 2.18 -14.09 -7.23
CA VAL A 198 0.73 -13.94 -7.36
C VAL A 198 0.42 -12.64 -8.08
N ARG A 199 -0.23 -12.72 -9.23
CA ARG A 199 -0.66 -11.55 -10.02
C ARG A 199 -1.94 -11.87 -10.78
N SER A 200 -2.73 -10.83 -11.05
CA SER A 200 -3.94 -10.96 -11.86
C SER A 200 -3.62 -10.92 -13.35
N TYR A 201 -4.33 -11.73 -14.14
CA TYR A 201 -4.39 -11.57 -15.60
C TYR A 201 -5.43 -10.52 -16.02
N TRP A 202 -6.22 -10.03 -15.08
CA TRP A 202 -7.28 -9.05 -15.33
C TRP A 202 -6.89 -7.70 -14.75
N GLU A 203 -7.26 -6.63 -15.43
CA GLU A 203 -7.09 -5.29 -14.91
C GLU A 203 -7.81 -5.13 -13.57
N LEU A 204 -7.10 -4.65 -12.58
CA LEU A 204 -7.61 -4.42 -11.21
C LEU A 204 -8.32 -3.08 -11.05
N GLY A 205 -8.33 -2.25 -12.11
CA GLY A 205 -8.89 -0.90 -12.11
C GLY A 205 -7.86 0.19 -11.84
N ASP A 206 -8.34 1.43 -11.81
CA ASP A 206 -7.48 2.61 -11.59
C ASP A 206 -7.07 2.72 -10.12
N ILE A 207 -5.83 3.17 -9.90
CA ILE A 207 -5.21 3.28 -8.57
C ILE A 207 -5.88 4.32 -7.65
N LEU A 208 -6.55 5.32 -8.24
CA LEU A 208 -7.26 6.39 -7.52
C LEU A 208 -8.80 6.25 -7.58
N HIS A 209 -9.28 5.20 -8.23
CA HIS A 209 -10.71 4.93 -8.32
C HIS A 209 -11.12 3.81 -7.36
N PHE A 210 -11.74 4.21 -6.25
CA PHE A 210 -12.23 3.30 -5.22
C PHE A 210 -13.73 3.05 -5.45
N ASP A 211 -14.05 1.83 -5.80
CA ASP A 211 -15.41 1.36 -6.06
C ASP A 211 -15.65 0.01 -5.37
N PRO A 212 -16.71 -0.11 -4.56
CA PRO A 212 -17.01 -1.32 -3.79
C PRO A 212 -17.20 -2.58 -4.64
N ASP A 213 -17.80 -2.48 -5.83
CA ASP A 213 -18.03 -3.66 -6.68
C ASP A 213 -16.74 -4.15 -7.32
N THR A 214 -15.91 -3.22 -7.80
CA THR A 214 -14.54 -3.51 -8.26
C THR A 214 -13.71 -4.12 -7.14
N ALA A 215 -13.84 -3.61 -5.91
CA ALA A 215 -13.12 -4.14 -4.76
C ALA A 215 -13.53 -5.58 -4.44
N ARG A 216 -14.83 -5.91 -4.44
CA ARG A 216 -15.34 -7.28 -4.25
C ARG A 216 -14.80 -8.24 -5.31
N ARG A 217 -14.88 -7.83 -6.59
CA ARG A 217 -14.30 -8.60 -7.70
C ARG A 217 -12.81 -8.86 -7.50
N ASN A 218 -12.05 -7.84 -7.13
CA ASN A 218 -10.61 -7.97 -6.96
C ASN A 218 -10.22 -8.85 -5.76
N ILE A 219 -11.02 -8.87 -4.68
CA ILE A 219 -10.83 -9.81 -3.57
C ILE A 219 -10.97 -11.26 -4.08
N GLU A 220 -12.03 -11.56 -4.84
CA GLU A 220 -12.22 -12.89 -5.42
C GLU A 220 -11.09 -13.25 -6.40
N LEU A 221 -10.65 -12.32 -7.26
CA LEU A 221 -9.50 -12.54 -8.14
C LEU A 221 -8.23 -12.89 -7.34
N GLY A 222 -7.91 -12.12 -6.31
CA GLY A 222 -6.74 -12.37 -5.48
C GLY A 222 -6.78 -13.75 -4.80
N TYR A 223 -7.96 -14.15 -4.34
CA TYR A 223 -8.16 -15.47 -3.76
C TYR A 223 -7.88 -16.59 -4.76
N TYR A 224 -8.53 -16.56 -5.92
CA TYR A 224 -8.38 -17.64 -6.91
C TYR A 224 -7.00 -17.63 -7.59
N ASP A 225 -6.40 -16.48 -7.83
CA ASP A 225 -5.06 -16.39 -8.40
C ASP A 225 -4.01 -16.97 -7.44
N THR A 226 -4.20 -16.79 -6.13
CA THR A 226 -3.32 -17.40 -5.11
C THR A 226 -3.45 -18.92 -5.08
N LEU A 227 -4.67 -19.46 -5.20
CA LEU A 227 -4.87 -20.92 -5.24
C LEU A 227 -4.27 -21.58 -6.50
N ARG A 228 -3.96 -20.79 -7.53
CA ARG A 228 -3.38 -21.26 -8.80
C ARG A 228 -1.88 -21.09 -8.87
N ALA A 229 -1.30 -20.22 -8.07
CA ALA A 229 0.13 -19.93 -8.03
C ALA A 229 0.89 -20.99 -7.23
#